data_15571bb94ce13dcbe6eace5f9f25e8d7
#
_entry.id   15571bb94ce13dcbe6eace5f9f25e8d7
#
_cell.length_a   1.000
_cell.length_b   1.000
_cell.length_c   1.000
_cell.angle_alpha   90.00
_cell.angle_beta   90.00
_cell.angle_gamma   90.00
#
_symmetry.space_group_name_H-M   'P 1'
#
loop_
_entity.id
_entity.type
_entity.pdbx_description
1 polymer ?
#
loop_
_entity_poly.entity_id
_entity_poly.type
_entity_poly.pdbx_seq_one_letter_code
_entity_poly.pdbx_strand_id
1 'polypeptide(L)'
;VSLPLHFDWMKEGINGRKIHAIFKERYRSEEFVSINPLNSKRSLTKEGFLSPEILIGTNYLNISIFSNDLSGQIWLIARLDNLGKGASGAAVQNMNLKFGFNEKLGTKLSK
;
A
#
# COMPACT_ATOMS: atom_id res chain seq x y z
N VAL A 1 -2.84 7.30 4.17
CA VAL A 1 -1.55 7.86 4.65
C VAL A 1 -0.74 8.32 3.44
N SER A 2 -0.10 9.47 3.55
CA SER A 2 0.72 10.09 2.51
C SER A 2 2.07 10.50 3.10
N LEU A 3 3.15 10.08 2.47
CA LEU A 3 4.52 10.32 2.92
C LEU A 3 5.36 10.86 1.75
N PRO A 4 5.58 12.18 1.68
CA PRO A 4 6.54 12.76 0.76
C PRO A 4 7.96 12.51 1.25
N LEU A 5 8.86 12.18 0.32
CA LEU A 5 10.27 11.92 0.58
C LEU A 5 11.14 12.64 -0.47
N HIS A 6 12.38 12.96 -0.09
CA HIS A 6 13.37 13.51 -1.01
C HIS A 6 14.62 12.62 -1.02
N PHE A 7 15.29 12.50 -2.18
CA PHE A 7 16.48 11.64 -2.32
C PHE A 7 17.60 12.05 -1.37
N ASP A 8 17.76 13.36 -1.11
CA ASP A 8 18.79 13.88 -0.19
C ASP A 8 18.63 13.39 1.25
N TRP A 9 17.44 12.89 1.61
CA TRP A 9 17.19 12.33 2.95
C TRP A 9 17.52 10.84 3.04
N MET A 10 18.00 10.25 1.95
CA MET A 10 18.20 8.83 1.82
C MET A 10 19.69 8.51 1.62
N LYS A 11 20.01 7.22 1.72
CA LYS A 11 21.35 6.74 1.36
C LYS A 11 21.60 6.97 -0.14
N GLU A 12 22.85 7.25 -0.48
CA GLU A 12 23.28 7.43 -1.85
C GLU A 12 22.83 6.29 -2.77
N GLY A 13 22.45 6.63 -3.98
CA GLY A 13 22.01 5.71 -5.01
C GLY A 13 20.59 5.14 -4.82
N ILE A 14 19.81 5.66 -3.85
CA ILE A 14 18.38 5.35 -3.75
C ILE A 14 17.62 6.18 -4.80
N ASN A 15 16.66 5.54 -5.47
CA ASN A 15 15.75 6.16 -6.43
C ASN A 15 14.37 5.47 -6.36
N GLY A 16 13.40 5.97 -7.14
CA GLY A 16 12.04 5.44 -7.12
C GLY A 16 11.96 3.95 -7.46
N ARG A 17 12.77 3.46 -8.40
CA ARG A 17 12.81 2.03 -8.77
C ARG A 17 13.31 1.15 -7.63
N LYS A 18 14.36 1.57 -6.91
CA LYS A 18 14.89 0.82 -5.77
C LYS A 18 13.87 0.76 -4.62
N ILE A 19 13.23 1.88 -4.30
CA ILE A 19 12.18 1.91 -3.27
C ILE A 19 11.03 0.99 -3.67
N HIS A 20 10.55 1.09 -4.91
CA HIS A 20 9.49 0.21 -5.39
C HIS A 20 9.87 -1.28 -5.29
N ALA A 21 11.09 -1.63 -5.67
CA ALA A 21 11.59 -3.01 -5.59
C ALA A 21 11.65 -3.52 -4.14
N ILE A 22 12.12 -2.69 -3.20
CA ILE A 22 12.17 -3.01 -1.77
C ILE A 22 10.75 -3.29 -1.23
N PHE A 23 9.78 -2.42 -1.52
CA PHE A 23 8.41 -2.62 -1.08
C PHE A 23 7.78 -3.87 -1.71
N LYS A 24 7.99 -4.07 -3.00
CA LYS A 24 7.48 -5.24 -3.71
C LYS A 24 8.03 -6.55 -3.14
N GLU A 25 9.33 -6.60 -2.84
CA GLU A 25 9.95 -7.78 -2.24
C GLU A 25 9.49 -7.98 -0.79
N ARG A 26 9.45 -6.91 0.02
CA ARG A 26 9.02 -6.99 1.43
C ARG A 26 7.60 -7.52 1.58
N TYR A 27 6.70 -7.15 0.69
CA TYR A 27 5.28 -7.51 0.77
C TYR A 27 4.86 -8.59 -0.24
N ARG A 28 5.83 -9.29 -0.86
CA ARG A 28 5.56 -10.29 -1.91
C ARG A 28 4.64 -11.42 -1.47
N SER A 29 4.80 -11.87 -0.22
CA SER A 29 4.02 -12.97 0.37
C SER A 29 2.85 -12.52 1.23
N GLU A 30 2.62 -11.21 1.34
CA GLU A 30 1.58 -10.68 2.20
C GLU A 30 0.23 -10.68 1.48
N GLU A 31 -0.71 -11.42 2.00
CA GLU A 31 -2.03 -11.64 1.39
C GLU A 31 -2.86 -10.35 1.28
N PHE A 32 -2.77 -9.47 2.28
CA PHE A 32 -3.60 -8.28 2.39
C PHE A 32 -2.89 -6.99 1.97
N VAL A 33 -1.66 -7.09 1.44
CA VAL A 33 -0.90 -5.92 1.01
C VAL A 33 -0.60 -6.01 -0.49
N SER A 34 -0.91 -4.96 -1.22
CA SER A 34 -0.62 -4.85 -2.65
C SER A 34 0.22 -3.63 -2.97
N ILE A 35 1.21 -3.80 -3.85
CA ILE A 35 2.07 -2.72 -4.33
C ILE A 35 1.73 -2.45 -5.79
N ASN A 36 1.28 -1.24 -6.09
CA ASN A 36 1.02 -0.83 -7.46
C ASN A 36 2.34 -0.69 -8.25
N PRO A 37 2.31 -0.86 -9.58
CA PRO A 37 3.47 -0.53 -10.40
C PRO A 37 3.94 0.92 -10.16
N LEU A 38 5.24 1.14 -10.23
CA LEU A 38 5.83 2.48 -10.06
C LEU A 38 5.18 3.48 -11.03
N ASN A 39 4.81 4.65 -10.53
CA ASN A 39 4.17 5.72 -11.31
C ASN A 39 2.87 5.29 -12.02
N SER A 40 2.15 4.31 -11.48
CA SER A 40 0.96 3.76 -12.10
C SER A 40 -0.18 4.77 -12.18
N LYS A 41 -0.61 5.07 -13.39
CA LYS A 41 -1.81 5.88 -13.64
C LYS A 41 -3.13 5.10 -13.45
N ARG A 42 -3.08 3.77 -13.38
CA ARG A 42 -4.28 2.91 -13.20
C ARG A 42 -5.02 3.16 -11.89
N SER A 43 -4.32 3.71 -10.90
CA SER A 43 -4.90 4.03 -9.60
C SER A 43 -5.50 5.45 -9.54
N LEU A 44 -5.37 6.22 -10.61
CA LEU A 44 -5.84 7.59 -10.67
C LEU A 44 -7.23 7.64 -11.31
N THR A 45 -8.05 8.62 -10.89
CA THR A 45 -9.27 9.01 -11.60
C THR A 45 -8.91 9.63 -12.95
N LYS A 46 -9.93 9.90 -13.78
CA LYS A 46 -9.72 10.59 -15.06
C LYS A 46 -9.10 11.99 -14.88
N GLU A 47 -9.38 12.63 -13.76
CA GLU A 47 -8.87 13.95 -13.37
C GLU A 47 -7.47 13.89 -12.75
N GLY A 48 -6.89 12.69 -12.60
CA GLY A 48 -5.54 12.49 -12.06
C GLY A 48 -5.44 12.38 -10.53
N PHE A 49 -6.55 12.19 -9.82
CA PHE A 49 -6.57 12.03 -8.36
C PHE A 49 -6.58 10.57 -7.93
N LEU A 50 -5.97 10.27 -6.79
CA LEU A 50 -6.12 8.98 -6.13
C LEU A 50 -7.44 8.95 -5.37
N SER A 51 -8.37 8.07 -5.77
CA SER A 51 -9.58 7.85 -4.99
C SER A 51 -9.24 7.24 -3.63
N PRO A 52 -9.69 7.83 -2.51
CA PRO A 52 -9.50 7.26 -1.18
C PRO A 52 -10.44 6.06 -0.91
N GLU A 53 -11.49 5.90 -1.71
CA GLU A 53 -12.63 5.01 -1.41
C GLU A 53 -12.52 3.62 -2.02
N ILE A 54 -11.52 3.35 -2.86
CA ILE A 54 -11.46 2.10 -3.63
C ILE A 54 -11.36 0.83 -2.78
N LEU A 55 -10.96 0.95 -1.51
CA LEU A 55 -10.78 -0.17 -0.59
C LEU A 55 -11.85 -0.23 0.51
N ILE A 56 -12.88 0.62 0.45
CA ILE A 56 -13.98 0.60 1.42
C ILE A 56 -14.63 -0.79 1.46
N GLY A 57 -14.84 -1.31 2.66
CA GLY A 57 -15.43 -2.63 2.91
C GLY A 57 -14.47 -3.78 2.71
N THR A 58 -13.16 -3.53 2.57
CA THR A 58 -12.15 -4.57 2.41
C THR A 58 -11.12 -4.56 3.55
N ASN A 59 -10.38 -5.67 3.69
CA ASN A 59 -9.22 -5.76 4.60
C ASN A 59 -7.88 -5.58 3.85
N TYR A 60 -7.88 -4.93 2.70
CA TYR A 60 -6.67 -4.68 1.91
C TYR A 60 -5.98 -3.36 2.27
N LEU A 61 -4.66 -3.38 2.16
CA LEU A 61 -3.79 -2.22 2.11
C LEU A 61 -3.18 -2.13 0.70
N ASN A 62 -3.33 -1.00 0.05
CA ASN A 62 -2.72 -0.74 -1.25
C ASN A 62 -1.68 0.37 -1.14
N ILE A 63 -0.47 0.12 -1.63
CA ILE A 63 0.64 1.07 -1.63
C ILE A 63 0.91 1.51 -3.07
N SER A 64 0.89 2.81 -3.30
CA SER A 64 1.30 3.47 -4.54
C SER A 64 2.59 4.25 -4.31
N ILE A 65 3.51 4.16 -5.25
CA ILE A 65 4.79 4.88 -5.23
C ILE A 65 4.87 5.69 -6.50
N PHE A 66 4.99 7.01 -6.33
CA PHE A 66 5.25 7.95 -7.41
C PHE A 66 6.64 8.55 -7.20
N SER A 67 7.43 8.62 -8.24
CA SER A 67 8.74 9.27 -8.19
C SER A 67 8.96 10.16 -9.39
N ASN A 68 9.65 11.26 -9.16
CA ASN A 68 10.25 12.09 -10.17
C ASN A 68 11.75 12.13 -9.91
N ASP A 69 12.50 11.34 -10.67
CA ASP A 69 13.94 11.18 -10.46
C ASP A 69 14.73 12.45 -10.83
N LEU A 70 14.16 13.33 -11.68
CA LEU A 70 14.78 14.61 -12.03
C LEU A 70 14.73 15.61 -10.88
N SER A 71 13.64 15.63 -10.13
CA SER A 71 13.48 16.52 -8.96
C SER A 71 13.87 15.86 -7.64
N GLY A 72 14.29 14.60 -7.64
CA GLY A 72 14.66 13.84 -6.45
C GLY A 72 13.50 13.57 -5.49
N GLN A 73 12.26 13.61 -5.98
CA GLN A 73 11.07 13.50 -5.15
C GLN A 73 10.40 12.13 -5.28
N ILE A 74 9.95 11.61 -4.14
CA ILE A 74 9.13 10.40 -4.07
C ILE A 74 7.91 10.67 -3.21
N TRP A 75 6.79 10.11 -3.63
CA TRP A 75 5.55 10.16 -2.88
C TRP A 75 5.04 8.74 -2.64
N LEU A 76 5.08 8.30 -1.39
CA LEU A 76 4.51 7.04 -0.93
C LEU A 76 3.09 7.29 -0.42
N ILE A 77 2.14 6.53 -0.94
CA ILE A 77 0.74 6.65 -0.54
C ILE A 77 0.21 5.26 -0.20
N ALA A 78 -0.23 5.10 1.05
CA ALA A 78 -0.92 3.90 1.51
C ALA A 78 -2.41 4.19 1.68
N ARG A 79 -3.25 3.36 1.05
CA ARG A 79 -4.71 3.43 1.13
C ARG A 79 -5.26 2.18 1.77
N LEU A 80 -6.23 2.34 2.62
CA LEU A 80 -6.94 1.25 3.30
C LEU A 80 -8.33 1.75 3.74
N ASP A 81 -9.22 0.83 4.04
CA ASP A 81 -10.44 1.16 4.78
C ASP A 81 -10.12 1.31 6.26
N ASN A 82 -10.38 2.50 6.81
CA ASN A 82 -10.10 2.80 8.22
C ASN A 82 -10.92 1.93 9.20
N LEU A 83 -12.11 1.52 8.81
CA LEU A 83 -12.98 0.65 9.62
C LEU A 83 -12.70 -0.85 9.37
N GLY A 84 -12.20 -1.19 8.20
CA GLY A 84 -11.77 -2.54 7.83
C GLY A 84 -10.34 -2.84 8.28
N LYS A 85 -9.38 -2.66 7.35
CA LYS A 85 -7.93 -2.91 7.60
C LYS A 85 -7.37 -2.02 8.71
N GLY A 86 -7.90 -0.82 8.89
CA GLY A 86 -7.49 0.11 9.94
C GLY A 86 -8.03 -0.21 11.33
N ALA A 87 -9.00 -1.11 11.47
CA ALA A 87 -9.66 -1.42 12.74
C ALA A 87 -10.10 -2.89 12.84
N SER A 88 -11.40 -3.17 12.59
CA SER A 88 -11.99 -4.49 12.84
C SER A 88 -11.37 -5.61 11.98
N GLY A 89 -11.07 -5.34 10.72
CA GLY A 89 -10.47 -6.32 9.83
C GLY A 89 -9.07 -6.74 10.29
N ALA A 90 -8.24 -5.80 10.75
CA ALA A 90 -6.94 -6.11 11.31
C ALA A 90 -7.05 -6.89 12.64
N ALA A 91 -8.05 -6.58 13.47
CA ALA A 91 -8.28 -7.33 14.71
C ALA A 91 -8.62 -8.80 14.43
N VAL A 92 -9.54 -9.06 13.49
CA VAL A 92 -9.90 -10.42 13.07
C VAL A 92 -8.70 -11.15 12.45
N GLN A 93 -7.95 -10.49 11.57
CA GLN A 93 -6.74 -11.04 10.97
C GLN A 93 -5.70 -11.43 12.03
N ASN A 94 -5.42 -10.57 13.00
CA ASN A 94 -4.48 -10.85 14.09
C ASN A 94 -4.96 -11.99 14.99
N MET A 95 -6.26 -12.05 15.27
CA MET A 95 -6.86 -13.17 16.00
C MET A 95 -6.65 -14.49 15.23
N ASN A 96 -6.92 -14.50 13.93
CA ASN A 96 -6.72 -15.68 13.10
C ASN A 96 -5.28 -16.18 13.16
N LEU A 97 -4.31 -15.28 12.98
CA LEU A 97 -2.88 -15.61 13.07
C LEU A 97 -2.51 -16.12 14.47
N LYS A 98 -3.01 -15.49 15.53
CA LYS A 98 -2.74 -15.86 16.92
C LYS A 98 -3.19 -17.29 17.24
N PHE A 99 -4.35 -17.70 16.71
CA PHE A 99 -4.95 -19.01 16.98
C PHE A 99 -4.68 -20.05 15.88
N GLY A 100 -3.86 -19.75 14.90
CA GLY A 100 -3.51 -20.67 13.82
C GLY A 100 -4.64 -20.92 12.82
N PHE A 101 -5.63 -20.03 12.75
CA PHE A 101 -6.67 -20.08 11.73
C PHE A 101 -6.17 -19.53 10.40
N ASN A 102 -6.91 -19.79 9.32
CA ASN A 102 -6.66 -19.15 8.05
C ASN A 102 -6.80 -17.62 8.21
N GLU A 103 -5.78 -16.88 7.80
CA GLU A 103 -5.69 -15.43 7.95
C GLU A 103 -6.89 -14.67 7.37
N LYS A 104 -7.53 -15.24 6.33
CA LYS A 104 -8.69 -14.66 5.64
C LYS A 104 -10.02 -14.92 6.33
N LEU A 105 -10.07 -15.78 7.32
CA LEU A 105 -11.32 -16.21 7.94
C LEU A 105 -12.06 -15.02 8.56
N GLY A 106 -13.31 -14.76 8.12
CA GLY A 106 -14.14 -13.65 8.61
C GLY A 106 -13.70 -12.26 8.13
N THR A 107 -12.70 -12.15 7.25
CA THR A 107 -12.31 -10.87 6.63
C THR A 107 -12.93 -10.75 5.24
N LYS A 108 -13.42 -9.57 4.86
CA LYS A 108 -13.88 -9.31 3.49
C LYS A 108 -12.68 -9.12 2.57
N LEU A 109 -12.58 -9.95 1.53
CA LEU A 109 -11.46 -9.96 0.57
C LEU A 109 -11.79 -9.29 -0.77
N SER A 110 -13.07 -9.14 -1.08
CA SER A 110 -13.52 -8.52 -2.34
C SER A 110 -14.82 -7.76 -2.14
N LYS A 111 -15.04 -6.78 -3.00
CA LYS A 111 -16.38 -6.22 -3.21
C LYS A 111 -17.19 -7.15 -4.08
#